data_1e2e807bb287d791ed1472b987818dce
#
_entry.id   1e2e807bb287d791ed1472b987818dce
#
_cell.length_a   1.000
_cell.length_b   1.000
_cell.length_c   1.000
_cell.angle_alpha   90.00
_cell.angle_beta   90.00
_cell.angle_gamma   90.00
#
_symmetry.space_group_name_H-M   'P 1'
#
loop_
_entity.id
_entity.type
_entity.pdbx_description
1 polymer ?
#
loop_
_entity_poly.entity_id
_entity_poly.type
_entity_poly.pdbx_seq_one_letter_code
_entity_poly.pdbx_strand_id
1 'polypeptide(L)'
;MNSVTTNKMTNYRWVICAMLFLATTVNYMDRQVLSLTWKDFIAVDFHWNDNDYGTITAIFSLFYAFISLFAGRFIDWMGTKKGYIWAIVVWSLGACLHAGCGWVTMYVENIGSIEELRNIAAGSQAAIAVSTLSVWLFLACRIVLAVGESGNFPAAIKVTAEYFPKKDRALATSIFNAGASVGALAAPLTIPVLAEHMGWEMSFIIIGGIGFIWAGLWLFLYDKPSNSKFVNEAELAYISQDEGEAAAEKEETKANEPTLSFLQCFAYRQTWAFIVGKLMTDGVWWFYLFWAPAYFSELGYPSSSGMGQALIFVLYLIVTILSIYGGYLPKLFVEKLGQNPYAGRMRAMLIFAFFPLFAMFAQPLAHISPWIPCIIIGLAGAGHQAWSANLYSTIGDMFPKSAIATITGIGTMFGGLCSFAINKGSGMLFTYADGLGDAFSFFGQTGKPAGYMIVFCYCAVAYLIGWVIMKALVPKYKPIVLE
;
A
#
# COMPACT_ATOMS: atom_id res chain seq x y z
N MET A 1 52.20 -26.72 -0.19
CA MET A 1 51.66 -25.38 -0.01
C MET A 1 50.62 -25.17 -1.10
N ASN A 2 49.37 -25.55 -0.82
CA ASN A 2 48.26 -25.26 -1.75
C ASN A 2 47.86 -23.80 -1.55
N SER A 3 48.08 -22.97 -2.58
CA SER A 3 47.56 -21.64 -2.63
C SER A 3 46.02 -21.70 -2.64
N VAL A 4 45.40 -21.43 -1.48
CA VAL A 4 43.97 -21.15 -1.40
C VAL A 4 43.76 -19.86 -2.17
N THR A 5 43.43 -19.98 -3.44
CA THR A 5 42.86 -18.85 -4.22
C THR A 5 41.54 -18.53 -3.55
N THR A 6 41.52 -17.48 -2.71
CA THR A 6 40.28 -16.91 -2.17
C THR A 6 39.47 -16.39 -3.35
N ASN A 7 38.61 -17.22 -3.91
CA ASN A 7 37.68 -16.81 -4.95
C ASN A 7 36.82 -15.67 -4.37
N LYS A 8 36.96 -14.47 -4.96
CA LYS A 8 36.18 -13.29 -4.57
C LYS A 8 34.69 -13.59 -4.74
N MET A 9 33.86 -13.28 -3.74
CA MET A 9 32.41 -13.46 -3.82
C MET A 9 31.82 -12.75 -5.03
N THR A 10 30.89 -13.37 -5.73
CA THR A 10 30.18 -12.81 -6.89
C THR A 10 29.24 -11.67 -6.54
N ASN A 11 28.75 -11.59 -5.30
CA ASN A 11 27.79 -10.60 -4.83
C ASN A 11 26.46 -10.59 -5.62
N TYR A 12 26.10 -11.71 -6.21
CA TYR A 12 24.90 -11.86 -7.02
C TYR A 12 23.60 -11.63 -6.25
N ARG A 13 23.60 -11.87 -4.94
CA ARG A 13 22.48 -11.57 -4.05
C ARG A 13 21.99 -10.13 -4.18
N TRP A 14 22.87 -9.17 -4.49
CA TRP A 14 22.47 -7.77 -4.68
C TRP A 14 21.75 -7.53 -6.02
N VAL A 15 22.04 -8.33 -7.05
CA VAL A 15 21.27 -8.34 -8.31
C VAL A 15 19.85 -8.81 -8.02
N ILE A 16 19.70 -9.87 -7.23
CA ILE A 16 18.37 -10.34 -6.78
C ILE A 16 17.67 -9.27 -5.94
N CYS A 17 18.36 -8.60 -5.02
CA CYS A 17 17.81 -7.49 -4.25
C CYS A 17 17.33 -6.34 -5.15
N ALA A 18 18.08 -5.99 -6.19
CA ALA A 18 17.67 -5.00 -7.18
C ALA A 18 16.41 -5.43 -7.96
N MET A 19 16.26 -6.70 -8.26
CA MET A 19 15.04 -7.24 -8.85
C MET A 19 13.82 -7.10 -7.91
N LEU A 20 13.99 -7.34 -6.61
CA LEU A 20 12.93 -7.11 -5.61
C LEU A 20 12.57 -5.64 -5.49
N PHE A 21 13.56 -4.75 -5.50
CA PHE A 21 13.35 -3.30 -5.52
C PHE A 21 12.53 -2.87 -6.73
N LEU A 22 12.88 -3.34 -7.94
CA LEU A 22 12.14 -3.03 -9.16
C LEU A 22 10.70 -3.56 -9.12
N ALA A 23 10.50 -4.81 -8.65
CA ALA A 23 9.16 -5.38 -8.50
C ALA A 23 8.29 -4.51 -7.58
N THR A 24 8.84 -4.08 -6.45
CA THR A 24 8.11 -3.22 -5.50
C THR A 24 7.85 -1.84 -6.08
N THR A 25 8.79 -1.27 -6.84
CA THR A 25 8.61 0.00 -7.55
C THR A 25 7.44 -0.08 -8.52
N VAL A 26 7.41 -1.09 -9.39
CA VAL A 26 6.33 -1.28 -10.38
C VAL A 26 5.00 -1.54 -9.67
N ASN A 27 4.98 -2.35 -8.63
CA ASN A 27 3.79 -2.64 -7.83
C ASN A 27 3.12 -1.37 -7.28
N TYR A 28 3.92 -0.43 -6.76
CA TYR A 28 3.40 0.84 -6.24
C TYR A 28 3.00 1.82 -7.34
N MET A 29 3.65 1.78 -8.51
CA MET A 29 3.21 2.53 -9.68
C MET A 29 1.86 2.02 -10.18
N ASP A 30 1.70 0.70 -10.37
CA ASP A 30 0.46 0.07 -10.82
C ASP A 30 -0.73 0.45 -9.93
N ARG A 31 -0.53 0.45 -8.62
CA ARG A 31 -1.56 0.82 -7.65
C ARG A 31 -2.08 2.24 -7.85
N GLN A 32 -1.21 3.15 -8.28
CA GLN A 32 -1.53 4.56 -8.48
C GLN A 32 -2.07 4.90 -9.87
N VAL A 33 -1.99 3.99 -10.86
CA VAL A 33 -2.47 4.30 -12.23
C VAL A 33 -3.91 4.78 -12.20
N LEU A 34 -4.81 4.07 -11.53
CA LEU A 34 -6.20 4.48 -11.46
C LEU A 34 -6.39 5.81 -10.71
N SER A 35 -5.74 6.01 -9.57
CA SER A 35 -5.91 7.23 -8.77
C SER A 35 -5.42 8.50 -9.49
N LEU A 36 -4.42 8.37 -10.35
CA LEU A 36 -3.86 9.46 -11.14
C LEU A 36 -4.59 9.71 -12.47
N THR A 37 -5.43 8.77 -12.92
CA THR A 37 -6.09 8.86 -14.23
C THR A 37 -7.61 8.97 -14.16
N TRP A 38 -8.24 8.53 -13.06
CA TRP A 38 -9.69 8.40 -13.03
C TRP A 38 -10.42 9.74 -13.17
N LYS A 39 -10.00 10.77 -12.42
CA LYS A 39 -10.76 12.03 -12.33
C LYS A 39 -10.69 12.82 -13.62
N ASP A 40 -9.49 12.96 -14.18
CA ASP A 40 -9.21 13.84 -15.29
C ASP A 40 -9.41 13.17 -16.67
N PHE A 41 -9.42 11.82 -16.73
CA PHE A 41 -9.50 11.07 -17.98
C PHE A 41 -10.67 10.07 -17.99
N ILE A 42 -10.67 9.08 -17.08
CA ILE A 42 -11.60 7.95 -17.12
C ILE A 42 -13.03 8.37 -16.78
N ALA A 43 -13.22 9.24 -15.78
CA ALA A 43 -14.53 9.74 -15.40
C ALA A 43 -15.21 10.54 -16.51
N VAL A 44 -14.42 11.23 -17.35
CA VAL A 44 -14.93 11.96 -18.52
C VAL A 44 -15.47 10.99 -19.57
N ASP A 45 -14.78 9.87 -19.80
CA ASP A 45 -15.17 8.87 -20.78
C ASP A 45 -16.42 8.09 -20.36
N PHE A 46 -16.48 7.66 -19.08
CA PHE A 46 -17.53 6.76 -18.58
C PHE A 46 -18.60 7.44 -17.74
N HIS A 47 -18.60 8.76 -17.62
CA HIS A 47 -19.52 9.53 -16.79
C HIS A 47 -19.54 9.11 -15.32
N TRP A 48 -18.36 8.72 -14.77
CA TRP A 48 -18.26 8.31 -13.38
C TRP A 48 -18.42 9.49 -12.42
N ASN A 49 -19.11 9.22 -11.33
CA ASN A 49 -19.14 10.09 -10.16
C ASN A 49 -18.17 9.58 -9.08
N ASP A 50 -18.05 10.35 -8.00
CA ASP A 50 -17.15 9.99 -6.89
C ASP A 50 -17.55 8.69 -6.19
N ASN A 51 -18.85 8.34 -6.16
CA ASN A 51 -19.33 7.09 -5.59
C ASN A 51 -18.92 5.87 -6.43
N ASP A 52 -18.84 5.99 -7.76
CA ASP A 52 -18.37 4.94 -8.66
C ASP A 52 -16.89 4.62 -8.37
N TYR A 53 -16.05 5.63 -8.34
CA TYR A 53 -14.64 5.49 -7.97
C TYR A 53 -14.45 4.99 -6.53
N GLY A 54 -15.22 5.53 -5.58
CA GLY A 54 -15.21 5.09 -4.19
C GLY A 54 -15.57 3.61 -4.04
N THR A 55 -16.50 3.12 -4.88
CA THR A 55 -16.87 1.68 -4.91
C THR A 55 -15.71 0.82 -5.41
N ILE A 56 -15.06 1.23 -6.50
CA ILE A 56 -13.92 0.50 -7.07
C ILE A 56 -12.77 0.40 -6.08
N THR A 57 -12.39 1.51 -5.46
CA THR A 57 -11.28 1.56 -4.50
C THR A 57 -11.59 0.84 -3.19
N ALA A 58 -12.84 0.92 -2.72
CA ALA A 58 -13.30 0.22 -1.53
C ALA A 58 -13.24 -1.29 -1.70
N ILE A 59 -13.82 -1.81 -2.78
CA ILE A 59 -13.84 -3.25 -3.07
C ILE A 59 -12.42 -3.77 -3.30
N PHE A 60 -11.57 -3.03 -4.01
CA PHE A 60 -10.15 -3.37 -4.15
C PHE A 60 -9.48 -3.54 -2.78
N SER A 61 -9.66 -2.57 -1.87
CA SER A 61 -9.06 -2.62 -0.53
C SER A 61 -9.50 -3.84 0.28
N LEU A 62 -10.78 -4.18 0.18
CA LEU A 62 -11.36 -5.33 0.87
C LEU A 62 -10.79 -6.64 0.34
N PHE A 63 -10.79 -6.84 -0.98
CA PHE A 63 -10.24 -8.04 -1.60
C PHE A 63 -8.73 -8.16 -1.36
N TYR A 64 -7.98 -7.07 -1.51
CA TYR A 64 -6.54 -7.04 -1.21
C TYR A 64 -6.24 -7.50 0.22
N ALA A 65 -6.96 -6.97 1.21
CA ALA A 65 -6.78 -7.34 2.60
C ALA A 65 -7.12 -8.81 2.87
N PHE A 66 -8.22 -9.30 2.30
CA PHE A 66 -8.64 -10.69 2.46
C PHE A 66 -7.65 -11.66 1.80
N ILE A 67 -7.24 -11.38 0.56
CA ILE A 67 -6.31 -12.26 -0.19
C ILE A 67 -4.92 -12.26 0.45
N SER A 68 -4.49 -11.13 1.02
CA SER A 68 -3.19 -11.02 1.72
C SER A 68 -3.04 -12.02 2.87
N LEU A 69 -4.14 -12.49 3.49
CA LEU A 69 -4.11 -13.55 4.51
C LEU A 69 -3.58 -14.88 3.97
N PHE A 70 -3.80 -15.15 2.69
CA PHE A 70 -3.47 -16.43 2.05
C PHE A 70 -2.24 -16.34 1.15
N ALA A 71 -1.83 -15.14 0.76
CA ALA A 71 -0.77 -14.90 -0.21
C ALA A 71 0.56 -15.55 0.19
N GLY A 72 0.95 -15.44 1.46
CA GLY A 72 2.18 -16.09 1.97
C GLY A 72 2.15 -17.61 1.83
N ARG A 73 1.02 -18.24 2.21
CA ARG A 73 0.84 -19.70 2.07
C ARG A 73 0.86 -20.15 0.61
N PHE A 74 0.29 -19.35 -0.28
CA PHE A 74 0.34 -19.60 -1.72
C PHE A 74 1.77 -19.59 -2.24
N ILE A 75 2.58 -18.59 -1.88
CA ILE A 75 4.01 -18.52 -2.25
C ILE A 75 4.80 -19.70 -1.67
N ASP A 76 4.47 -20.14 -0.46
CA ASP A 76 5.10 -21.31 0.16
C ASP A 76 4.75 -22.60 -0.56
N TRP A 77 3.51 -22.78 -0.95
CA TRP A 77 3.02 -23.95 -1.67
C TRP A 77 3.57 -24.05 -3.10
N MET A 78 3.56 -22.96 -3.86
CA MET A 78 4.07 -22.92 -5.24
C MET A 78 5.61 -22.95 -5.32
N GLY A 79 6.29 -22.61 -4.23
CA GLY A 79 7.72 -22.32 -4.22
C GLY A 79 8.03 -20.91 -4.73
N THR A 80 9.14 -20.35 -4.26
CA THR A 80 9.51 -18.92 -4.40
C THR A 80 9.53 -18.47 -5.86
N LYS A 81 10.24 -19.21 -6.74
CA LYS A 81 10.38 -18.86 -8.17
C LYS A 81 9.03 -18.76 -8.88
N LYS A 82 8.27 -19.85 -8.82
CA LYS A 82 6.97 -19.96 -9.53
C LYS A 82 5.90 -19.07 -8.89
N GLY A 83 5.83 -19.06 -7.56
CA GLY A 83 4.85 -18.26 -6.83
C GLY A 83 4.99 -16.77 -7.11
N TYR A 84 6.24 -16.26 -7.15
CA TYR A 84 6.48 -14.86 -7.46
C TYR A 84 6.15 -14.51 -8.91
N ILE A 85 6.51 -15.37 -9.87
CA ILE A 85 6.13 -15.19 -11.28
C ILE A 85 4.60 -15.12 -11.41
N TRP A 86 3.89 -16.07 -10.80
CA TRP A 86 2.43 -16.07 -10.81
C TRP A 86 1.83 -14.79 -10.24
N ALA A 87 2.32 -14.33 -9.10
CA ALA A 87 1.87 -13.09 -8.49
C ALA A 87 2.03 -11.91 -9.47
N ILE A 88 3.21 -11.78 -10.09
CA ILE A 88 3.51 -10.67 -11.01
C ILE A 88 2.73 -10.79 -12.31
N VAL A 89 2.64 -11.96 -12.91
CA VAL A 89 1.87 -12.19 -14.14
C VAL A 89 0.39 -11.89 -13.92
N VAL A 90 -0.19 -12.32 -12.79
CA VAL A 90 -1.60 -12.07 -12.47
C VAL A 90 -1.85 -10.58 -12.25
N TRP A 91 -1.00 -9.87 -11.50
CA TRP A 91 -1.21 -8.42 -11.34
C TRP A 91 -1.01 -7.66 -12.65
N SER A 92 0.03 -7.99 -13.42
CA SER A 92 0.30 -7.36 -14.71
C SER A 92 -0.84 -7.57 -15.70
N LEU A 93 -1.42 -8.78 -15.71
CA LEU A 93 -2.62 -9.08 -16.48
C LEU A 93 -3.79 -8.21 -15.99
N GLY A 94 -4.03 -8.16 -14.68
CA GLY A 94 -5.06 -7.31 -14.09
C GLY A 94 -4.90 -5.84 -14.46
N ALA A 95 -3.66 -5.32 -14.44
CA ALA A 95 -3.36 -3.96 -14.88
C ALA A 95 -3.70 -3.75 -16.37
N CYS A 96 -3.18 -4.59 -17.24
CA CYS A 96 -3.41 -4.46 -18.69
C CYS A 96 -4.88 -4.64 -19.09
N LEU A 97 -5.65 -5.48 -18.38
CA LEU A 97 -7.07 -5.68 -18.65
C LEU A 97 -7.91 -4.39 -18.48
N HIS A 98 -7.49 -3.46 -17.62
CA HIS A 98 -8.16 -2.17 -17.47
C HIS A 98 -8.24 -1.41 -18.80
N ALA A 99 -7.20 -1.50 -19.62
CA ALA A 99 -7.18 -0.85 -20.93
C ALA A 99 -8.30 -1.34 -21.89
N GLY A 100 -8.74 -2.59 -21.70
CA GLY A 100 -9.83 -3.16 -22.51
C GLY A 100 -11.23 -2.75 -22.07
N CYS A 101 -11.39 -2.15 -20.89
CA CYS A 101 -12.71 -1.84 -20.34
C CYS A 101 -13.49 -0.85 -21.24
N GLY A 102 -12.80 0.13 -21.83
CA GLY A 102 -13.41 1.10 -22.74
C GLY A 102 -13.98 0.41 -23.99
N TRP A 103 -13.17 -0.43 -24.62
CA TRP A 103 -13.60 -1.16 -25.81
C TRP A 103 -14.78 -2.10 -25.52
N VAL A 104 -14.75 -2.85 -24.41
CA VAL A 104 -15.85 -3.74 -24.02
C VAL A 104 -17.12 -2.95 -23.75
N THR A 105 -17.03 -1.80 -23.05
CA THR A 105 -18.18 -0.96 -22.77
C THR A 105 -18.82 -0.43 -24.05
N MET A 106 -18.03 0.11 -24.99
CA MET A 106 -18.52 0.59 -26.28
C MET A 106 -19.17 -0.53 -27.10
N TYR A 107 -18.56 -1.72 -27.11
CA TYR A 107 -19.11 -2.88 -27.84
C TYR A 107 -20.47 -3.33 -27.29
N VAL A 108 -20.61 -3.43 -25.98
CA VAL A 108 -21.84 -3.91 -25.34
C VAL A 108 -22.97 -2.88 -25.47
N GLU A 109 -22.66 -1.58 -25.30
CA GLU A 109 -23.64 -0.49 -25.40
C GLU A 109 -23.90 -0.02 -26.85
N ASN A 110 -23.27 -0.69 -27.84
CA ASN A 110 -23.38 -0.35 -29.28
C ASN A 110 -22.99 1.12 -29.60
N ILE A 111 -21.91 1.61 -28.96
CA ILE A 111 -21.36 2.95 -29.17
C ILE A 111 -20.25 2.86 -30.21
N GLY A 112 -20.34 3.66 -31.27
CA GLY A 112 -19.45 3.56 -32.42
C GLY A 112 -18.08 4.21 -32.25
N SER A 113 -17.95 5.18 -31.34
CA SER A 113 -16.71 5.92 -31.12
C SER A 113 -16.56 6.44 -29.69
N ILE A 114 -15.33 6.78 -29.32
CA ILE A 114 -15.05 7.40 -28.02
C ILE A 114 -15.62 8.81 -27.91
N GLU A 115 -15.76 9.51 -29.04
CA GLU A 115 -16.42 10.83 -29.09
C GLU A 115 -17.90 10.71 -28.80
N GLU A 116 -18.56 9.70 -29.37
CA GLU A 116 -19.94 9.39 -29.05
C GLU A 116 -20.12 9.04 -27.55
N LEU A 117 -19.23 8.23 -27.01
CA LEU A 117 -19.22 7.86 -25.60
C LEU A 117 -19.15 9.11 -24.69
N ARG A 118 -18.24 10.05 -24.99
CA ARG A 118 -18.07 11.31 -24.23
C ARG A 118 -19.25 12.26 -24.35
N ASN A 119 -19.92 12.27 -25.49
CA ASN A 119 -21.01 13.18 -25.77
C ASN A 119 -22.40 12.67 -25.32
N ILE A 120 -22.46 11.50 -24.67
CA ILE A 120 -23.70 11.01 -24.07
C ILE A 120 -24.18 12.02 -23.02
N ALA A 121 -25.47 12.37 -23.08
CA ALA A 121 -26.04 13.33 -22.15
C ALA A 121 -25.93 12.85 -20.70
N ALA A 122 -25.32 13.65 -19.86
CA ALA A 122 -25.15 13.32 -18.43
C ALA A 122 -26.50 13.05 -17.77
N GLY A 123 -26.60 12.00 -16.95
CA GLY A 123 -27.85 11.59 -16.30
C GLY A 123 -28.86 10.85 -17.21
N SER A 124 -28.55 10.64 -18.49
CA SER A 124 -29.36 9.81 -19.38
C SER A 124 -29.28 8.32 -19.00
N GLN A 125 -30.25 7.52 -19.46
CA GLN A 125 -30.21 6.06 -19.27
C GLN A 125 -28.94 5.44 -19.89
N ALA A 126 -28.48 5.95 -21.03
CA ALA A 126 -27.26 5.53 -21.69
C ALA A 126 -26.01 5.83 -20.81
N ALA A 127 -25.92 7.04 -20.24
CA ALA A 127 -24.83 7.39 -19.35
C ALA A 127 -24.79 6.50 -18.09
N ILE A 128 -25.96 6.19 -17.54
CA ILE A 128 -26.08 5.27 -16.38
C ILE A 128 -25.66 3.84 -16.76
N ALA A 129 -26.05 3.35 -17.93
CA ALA A 129 -25.67 2.03 -18.43
C ALA A 129 -24.14 1.94 -18.63
N VAL A 130 -23.54 2.92 -19.30
CA VAL A 130 -22.10 3.04 -19.53
C VAL A 130 -21.33 3.08 -18.20
N SER A 131 -21.72 3.94 -17.27
CA SER A 131 -21.10 4.05 -15.95
C SER A 131 -21.19 2.71 -15.20
N THR A 132 -22.38 2.13 -15.12
CA THR A 132 -22.59 0.86 -14.39
C THR A 132 -21.76 -0.27 -14.97
N LEU A 133 -21.78 -0.46 -16.29
CA LEU A 133 -21.01 -1.53 -16.94
C LEU A 133 -19.51 -1.34 -16.76
N SER A 134 -18.99 -0.13 -17.00
CA SER A 134 -17.56 0.16 -16.85
C SER A 134 -17.08 -0.02 -15.41
N VAL A 135 -17.88 0.38 -14.41
CA VAL A 135 -17.56 0.14 -12.99
C VAL A 135 -17.40 -1.36 -12.70
N TRP A 136 -18.31 -2.20 -13.19
CA TRP A 136 -18.21 -3.65 -13.01
C TRP A 136 -16.98 -4.25 -13.69
N LEU A 137 -16.64 -3.77 -14.89
CA LEU A 137 -15.44 -4.21 -15.60
C LEU A 137 -14.16 -3.82 -14.84
N PHE A 138 -14.09 -2.56 -14.38
CA PHE A 138 -12.96 -2.09 -13.57
C PHE A 138 -12.86 -2.83 -12.25
N LEU A 139 -13.98 -3.15 -11.60
CA LEU A 139 -14.00 -3.97 -10.39
C LEU A 139 -13.40 -5.35 -10.65
N ALA A 140 -13.81 -6.01 -11.72
CA ALA A 140 -13.27 -7.33 -12.08
C ALA A 140 -11.74 -7.27 -12.30
N CYS A 141 -11.26 -6.27 -13.05
CA CYS A 141 -9.83 -6.06 -13.26
C CYS A 141 -9.09 -5.76 -11.95
N ARG A 142 -9.69 -4.96 -11.05
CA ARG A 142 -9.12 -4.63 -9.74
C ARG A 142 -9.04 -5.85 -8.80
N ILE A 143 -9.99 -6.76 -8.86
CA ILE A 143 -9.92 -8.01 -8.10
C ILE A 143 -8.75 -8.87 -8.61
N VAL A 144 -8.59 -9.02 -9.92
CA VAL A 144 -7.45 -9.74 -10.51
C VAL A 144 -6.13 -9.09 -10.08
N LEU A 145 -6.05 -7.75 -10.15
CA LEU A 145 -4.90 -6.98 -9.69
C LEU A 145 -4.58 -7.26 -8.21
N ALA A 146 -5.60 -7.22 -7.34
CA ALA A 146 -5.44 -7.45 -5.90
C ALA A 146 -4.89 -8.86 -5.59
N VAL A 147 -5.36 -9.87 -6.33
CA VAL A 147 -4.87 -11.26 -6.21
C VAL A 147 -3.36 -11.33 -6.47
N GLY A 148 -2.89 -10.70 -7.55
CA GLY A 148 -1.47 -10.70 -7.87
C GLY A 148 -0.63 -9.83 -6.93
N GLU A 149 -1.05 -8.59 -6.68
CA GLU A 149 -0.31 -7.62 -5.86
C GLU A 149 -0.07 -8.11 -4.42
N SER A 150 -1.04 -8.84 -3.85
CA SER A 150 -0.93 -9.36 -2.48
C SER A 150 0.25 -10.30 -2.28
N GLY A 151 0.74 -10.95 -3.34
CA GLY A 151 1.86 -11.88 -3.32
C GLY A 151 3.24 -11.22 -3.31
N ASN A 152 3.35 -9.95 -3.67
CA ASN A 152 4.65 -9.27 -3.84
C ASN A 152 5.48 -9.25 -2.55
N PHE A 153 4.95 -8.72 -1.45
CA PHE A 153 5.70 -8.62 -0.19
C PHE A 153 6.05 -9.98 0.42
N PRO A 154 5.14 -10.95 0.54
CA PRO A 154 5.49 -12.28 1.02
C PRO A 154 6.59 -12.96 0.19
N ALA A 155 6.52 -12.85 -1.14
CA ALA A 155 7.55 -13.39 -2.03
C ALA A 155 8.90 -12.69 -1.83
N ALA A 156 8.92 -11.34 -1.78
CA ALA A 156 10.15 -10.58 -1.59
C ALA A 156 10.84 -10.90 -0.25
N ILE A 157 10.07 -11.02 0.82
CA ILE A 157 10.60 -11.41 2.14
C ILE A 157 11.20 -12.82 2.08
N LYS A 158 10.53 -13.76 1.42
CA LYS A 158 11.02 -15.14 1.27
C LYS A 158 12.31 -15.20 0.46
N VAL A 159 12.39 -14.48 -0.67
CA VAL A 159 13.61 -14.36 -1.47
C VAL A 159 14.76 -13.76 -0.64
N THR A 160 14.48 -12.72 0.14
CA THR A 160 15.47 -12.12 1.04
C THR A 160 15.97 -13.12 2.06
N ALA A 161 15.10 -13.97 2.60
CA ALA A 161 15.48 -15.02 3.54
C ALA A 161 16.34 -16.11 2.88
N GLU A 162 16.14 -16.39 1.59
CA GLU A 162 16.89 -17.39 0.82
C GLU A 162 18.28 -16.90 0.36
N TYR A 163 18.43 -15.59 0.05
CA TYR A 163 19.66 -15.03 -0.51
C TYR A 163 20.53 -14.26 0.47
N PHE A 164 20.02 -13.94 1.67
CA PHE A 164 20.75 -13.13 2.63
C PHE A 164 20.86 -13.81 4.01
N PRO A 165 22.08 -13.83 4.60
CA PRO A 165 22.25 -14.27 5.98
C PRO A 165 21.50 -13.34 6.94
N LYS A 166 21.16 -13.82 8.14
CA LYS A 166 20.36 -13.07 9.16
C LYS A 166 20.82 -11.63 9.35
N LYS A 167 22.14 -11.41 9.39
CA LYS A 167 22.74 -10.07 9.60
C LYS A 167 22.45 -9.06 8.49
N ASP A 168 22.27 -9.52 7.24
CA ASP A 168 22.08 -8.64 6.06
C ASP A 168 20.60 -8.50 5.65
N ARG A 169 19.70 -9.34 6.16
CA ARG A 169 18.27 -9.36 5.79
C ARG A 169 17.59 -8.02 6.02
N ALA A 170 17.89 -7.36 7.12
CA ALA A 170 17.30 -6.05 7.43
C ALA A 170 17.67 -5.00 6.37
N LEU A 171 18.93 -4.97 5.94
CA LEU A 171 19.41 -4.07 4.90
C LEU A 171 18.75 -4.38 3.56
N ALA A 172 18.72 -5.65 3.13
CA ALA A 172 18.08 -6.08 1.89
C ALA A 172 16.58 -5.75 1.88
N THR A 173 15.89 -5.98 2.99
CA THR A 173 14.48 -5.61 3.17
C THR A 173 14.27 -4.10 3.06
N SER A 174 15.14 -3.29 3.65
CA SER A 174 15.07 -1.84 3.54
C SER A 174 15.26 -1.36 2.11
N ILE A 175 16.17 -1.97 1.36
CA ILE A 175 16.43 -1.63 -0.04
C ILE A 175 15.20 -1.94 -0.91
N PHE A 176 14.63 -3.14 -0.83
CA PHE A 176 13.47 -3.43 -1.66
C PHE A 176 12.23 -2.63 -1.24
N ASN A 177 12.05 -2.35 0.05
CA ASN A 177 10.98 -1.46 0.53
C ASN A 177 11.12 -0.03 0.03
N ALA A 178 12.35 0.46 -0.17
CA ALA A 178 12.59 1.78 -0.77
C ALA A 178 12.01 1.87 -2.19
N GLY A 179 11.85 0.75 -2.89
CA GLY A 179 11.15 0.67 -4.18
C GLY A 179 9.73 1.21 -4.10
N ALA A 180 9.01 0.99 -2.98
CA ALA A 180 7.67 1.55 -2.78
C ALA A 180 7.68 3.09 -2.83
N SER A 181 8.65 3.71 -2.17
CA SER A 181 8.81 5.17 -2.20
C SER A 181 9.17 5.68 -3.58
N VAL A 182 10.09 5.00 -4.27
CA VAL A 182 10.47 5.37 -5.64
C VAL A 182 9.29 5.23 -6.59
N GLY A 183 8.49 4.17 -6.49
CA GLY A 183 7.26 3.99 -7.26
C GLY A 183 6.24 5.10 -6.99
N ALA A 184 6.03 5.46 -5.72
CA ALA A 184 5.14 6.54 -5.33
C ALA A 184 5.57 7.92 -5.86
N LEU A 185 6.89 8.17 -5.95
CA LEU A 185 7.45 9.41 -6.50
C LEU A 185 7.45 9.43 -8.04
N ALA A 186 7.70 8.30 -8.68
CA ALA A 186 7.73 8.20 -10.13
C ALA A 186 6.34 8.26 -10.76
N ALA A 187 5.33 7.70 -10.10
CA ALA A 187 3.96 7.58 -10.62
C ALA A 187 3.37 8.94 -11.05
N PRO A 188 3.32 9.99 -10.21
CA PRO A 188 2.73 11.28 -10.61
C PRO A 188 3.49 12.01 -11.72
N LEU A 189 4.77 11.69 -11.92
CA LEU A 189 5.59 12.29 -12.98
C LEU A 189 5.47 11.54 -14.32
N THR A 190 5.03 10.30 -14.32
CA THR A 190 5.01 9.45 -15.53
C THR A 190 3.60 9.12 -16.00
N ILE A 191 2.72 8.68 -15.09
CA ILE A 191 1.40 8.17 -15.44
C ILE A 191 0.49 9.23 -16.09
N PRO A 192 0.35 10.46 -15.54
CA PRO A 192 -0.49 11.47 -16.18
C PRO A 192 0.04 11.92 -17.55
N VAL A 193 1.38 11.96 -17.70
CA VAL A 193 2.01 12.29 -18.98
C VAL A 193 1.70 11.22 -20.04
N LEU A 194 1.77 9.94 -19.67
CA LEU A 194 1.36 8.84 -20.55
C LEU A 194 -0.11 8.95 -20.92
N ALA A 195 -0.99 9.22 -19.94
CA ALA A 195 -2.42 9.36 -20.14
C ALA A 195 -2.77 10.52 -21.08
N GLU A 196 -2.08 11.67 -20.94
CA GLU A 196 -2.30 12.85 -21.78
C GLU A 196 -1.86 12.62 -23.24
N HIS A 197 -0.71 12.00 -23.47
CA HIS A 197 -0.14 11.87 -24.81
C HIS A 197 -0.56 10.60 -25.55
N MET A 198 -0.90 9.54 -24.85
CA MET A 198 -1.18 8.22 -25.45
C MET A 198 -2.54 7.63 -25.07
N GLY A 199 -3.32 8.33 -24.23
CA GLY A 199 -4.55 7.82 -23.65
C GLY A 199 -4.32 7.10 -22.31
N TRP A 200 -5.32 7.14 -21.44
CA TRP A 200 -5.25 6.51 -20.11
C TRP A 200 -5.06 4.98 -20.20
N GLU A 201 -5.55 4.35 -21.25
CA GLU A 201 -5.40 2.91 -21.51
C GLU A 201 -3.91 2.52 -21.60
N MET A 202 -3.11 3.34 -22.29
CA MET A 202 -1.69 3.09 -22.46
C MET A 202 -0.93 3.20 -21.15
N SER A 203 -1.40 4.02 -20.18
CA SER A 203 -0.82 4.05 -18.84
C SER A 203 -0.92 2.68 -18.15
N PHE A 204 -2.06 2.01 -18.24
CA PHE A 204 -2.25 0.67 -17.71
C PHE A 204 -1.42 -0.38 -18.47
N ILE A 205 -1.38 -0.30 -19.81
CA ILE A 205 -0.62 -1.26 -20.64
C ILE A 205 0.89 -1.13 -20.38
N ILE A 206 1.42 0.09 -20.34
CA ILE A 206 2.87 0.31 -20.18
C ILE A 206 3.31 -0.10 -18.79
N ILE A 207 2.63 0.39 -17.73
CA ILE A 207 3.02 0.06 -16.34
C ILE A 207 2.82 -1.44 -16.08
N GLY A 208 1.66 -2.00 -16.44
CA GLY A 208 1.42 -3.45 -16.31
C GLY A 208 2.37 -4.29 -17.18
N GLY A 209 2.70 -3.81 -18.37
CA GLY A 209 3.64 -4.46 -19.30
C GLY A 209 5.06 -4.58 -18.73
N ILE A 210 5.52 -3.61 -17.96
CA ILE A 210 6.82 -3.69 -17.26
C ILE A 210 6.86 -4.91 -16.33
N GLY A 211 5.75 -5.27 -15.68
CA GLY A 211 5.68 -6.46 -14.85
C GLY A 211 5.90 -7.76 -15.65
N PHE A 212 5.39 -7.88 -16.88
CA PHE A 212 5.68 -9.03 -17.74
C PHE A 212 7.16 -9.10 -18.13
N ILE A 213 7.78 -7.94 -18.44
CA ILE A 213 9.23 -7.88 -18.71
C ILE A 213 10.01 -8.34 -17.48
N TRP A 214 9.62 -7.86 -16.30
CA TRP A 214 10.23 -8.28 -15.04
C TRP A 214 10.08 -9.79 -14.81
N ALA A 215 8.89 -10.37 -15.05
CA ALA A 215 8.65 -11.80 -14.91
C ALA A 215 9.53 -12.62 -15.87
N GLY A 216 9.71 -12.15 -17.10
CA GLY A 216 10.65 -12.73 -18.05
C GLY A 216 12.10 -12.72 -17.54
N LEU A 217 12.58 -11.57 -17.04
CA LEU A 217 13.92 -11.47 -16.44
C LEU A 217 14.08 -12.39 -15.23
N TRP A 218 13.06 -12.48 -14.38
CA TRP A 218 13.08 -13.35 -13.21
C TRP A 218 13.23 -14.83 -13.55
N LEU A 219 12.61 -15.29 -14.62
CA LEU A 219 12.77 -16.67 -15.11
C LEU A 219 14.22 -17.05 -15.35
N PHE A 220 15.03 -16.11 -15.86
CA PHE A 220 16.43 -16.33 -16.20
C PHE A 220 17.39 -16.03 -15.05
N LEU A 221 17.09 -15.03 -14.24
CA LEU A 221 17.99 -14.54 -13.20
C LEU A 221 17.83 -15.26 -11.86
N TYR A 222 16.61 -15.72 -11.54
CA TYR A 222 16.38 -16.32 -10.23
C TYR A 222 16.41 -17.86 -10.30
N ASP A 223 17.25 -18.42 -9.45
CA ASP A 223 17.19 -19.80 -8.99
C ASP A 223 17.53 -19.83 -7.49
N LYS A 224 17.27 -20.95 -6.80
CA LYS A 224 17.74 -21.10 -5.41
C LYS A 224 19.27 -20.91 -5.37
N PRO A 225 19.83 -20.27 -4.33
CA PRO A 225 21.28 -20.01 -4.27
C PRO A 225 22.15 -21.22 -4.58
N SER A 226 21.76 -22.41 -4.07
CA SER A 226 22.48 -23.68 -4.32
C SER A 226 22.47 -24.15 -5.79
N ASN A 227 21.48 -23.69 -6.59
CA ASN A 227 21.29 -24.10 -7.98
C ASN A 227 21.60 -22.96 -8.97
N SER A 228 21.94 -21.78 -8.46
CA SER A 228 22.19 -20.60 -9.28
C SER A 228 23.55 -20.69 -9.96
N LYS A 229 23.57 -20.52 -11.27
CA LYS A 229 24.81 -20.46 -12.08
C LYS A 229 25.65 -19.21 -11.83
N PHE A 230 25.08 -18.21 -11.18
CA PHE A 230 25.68 -16.90 -10.95
C PHE A 230 26.28 -16.75 -9.54
N VAL A 231 25.96 -17.66 -8.63
CA VAL A 231 26.46 -17.70 -7.26
C VAL A 231 27.64 -18.64 -7.19
N ASN A 232 28.81 -18.13 -6.82
CA ASN A 232 30.00 -18.99 -6.62
C ASN A 232 30.02 -19.61 -5.22
N GLU A 233 30.91 -20.58 -4.99
CA GLU A 233 31.02 -21.30 -3.72
C GLU A 233 31.26 -20.35 -2.51
N ALA A 234 32.05 -19.29 -2.71
CA ALA A 234 32.34 -18.33 -1.67
C ALA A 234 31.10 -17.54 -1.25
N GLU A 235 30.25 -17.15 -2.22
CA GLU A 235 28.99 -16.48 -1.96
C GLU A 235 27.95 -17.44 -1.38
N LEU A 236 27.91 -18.68 -1.86
CA LEU A 236 27.01 -19.70 -1.33
C LEU A 236 27.31 -19.98 0.15
N ALA A 237 28.59 -20.14 0.50
CA ALA A 237 29.03 -20.31 1.88
C ALA A 237 28.66 -19.09 2.76
N TYR A 238 28.74 -17.87 2.20
CA TYR A 238 28.32 -16.67 2.89
C TYR A 238 26.79 -16.61 3.12
N ILE A 239 26.00 -17.01 2.15
CA ILE A 239 24.53 -17.04 2.24
C ILE A 239 24.08 -18.07 3.27
N SER A 240 24.69 -19.25 3.28
CA SER A 240 24.33 -20.40 4.11
C SER A 240 24.96 -20.40 5.50
N GLN A 241 25.74 -19.37 5.87
CA GLN A 241 26.48 -19.35 7.16
C GLN A 241 25.58 -19.55 8.39
N ASP A 242 24.29 -19.21 8.31
CA ASP A 242 23.33 -19.31 9.41
C ASP A 242 22.40 -20.55 9.30
N GLU A 243 22.58 -21.41 8.29
CA GLU A 243 21.66 -22.54 8.05
C GLU A 243 21.65 -23.57 9.18
N GLY A 244 22.79 -23.83 9.77
CA GLY A 244 22.92 -24.74 10.92
C GLY A 244 22.18 -24.22 12.16
N GLU A 245 22.32 -22.93 12.46
CA GLU A 245 21.60 -22.26 13.55
C GLU A 245 20.11 -22.17 13.27
N ALA A 246 19.72 -21.85 12.02
CA ALA A 246 18.32 -21.77 11.62
C ALA A 246 17.59 -23.13 11.61
N ALA A 247 18.32 -24.22 11.36
CA ALA A 247 17.77 -25.56 11.47
C ALA A 247 17.55 -25.96 12.93
N ALA A 248 18.52 -25.68 13.80
CA ALA A 248 18.42 -25.90 15.25
C ALA A 248 17.29 -25.06 15.87
N GLU A 249 17.19 -23.75 15.55
CA GLU A 249 16.07 -22.89 15.97
C GLU A 249 14.71 -23.39 15.49
N LYS A 250 14.63 -23.92 14.26
CA LYS A 250 13.36 -24.47 13.73
C LYS A 250 12.95 -25.77 14.41
N GLU A 251 13.91 -26.62 14.79
CA GLU A 251 13.62 -27.83 15.55
C GLU A 251 13.21 -27.51 16.98
N GLU A 252 13.92 -26.60 17.67
CA GLU A 252 13.54 -26.13 19.00
C GLU A 252 12.18 -25.42 18.99
N THR A 253 11.91 -24.56 18.01
CA THR A 253 10.63 -23.82 17.90
C THR A 253 9.46 -24.75 17.56
N LYS A 254 9.68 -25.78 16.72
CA LYS A 254 8.65 -26.77 16.41
C LYS A 254 8.36 -27.72 17.56
N ALA A 255 9.35 -27.97 18.41
CA ALA A 255 9.20 -28.91 19.53
C ALA A 255 8.55 -28.27 20.77
N ASN A 256 8.68 -26.96 21.00
CA ASN A 256 8.39 -26.35 22.30
C ASN A 256 7.56 -25.06 22.29
N GLU A 257 7.20 -24.46 21.16
CA GLU A 257 6.32 -23.27 21.19
C GLU A 257 4.85 -23.66 20.95
N PRO A 258 3.96 -23.46 21.93
CA PRO A 258 2.52 -23.61 21.70
C PRO A 258 2.06 -22.61 20.64
N THR A 259 1.30 -23.08 19.65
CA THR A 259 0.77 -22.25 18.56
C THR A 259 -0.60 -21.73 18.93
N LEU A 260 -0.83 -20.41 18.77
CA LEU A 260 -2.17 -19.84 18.90
C LEU A 260 -2.98 -20.12 17.64
N SER A 261 -4.16 -20.71 17.81
CA SER A 261 -5.14 -20.78 16.72
C SER A 261 -5.67 -19.37 16.38
N PHE A 262 -6.18 -19.21 15.16
CA PHE A 262 -6.73 -17.93 14.71
C PHE A 262 -7.77 -17.34 15.68
N LEU A 263 -8.68 -18.16 16.20
CA LEU A 263 -9.72 -17.73 17.14
C LEU A 263 -9.16 -17.40 18.53
N GLN A 264 -8.17 -18.14 19.02
CA GLN A 264 -7.54 -17.88 20.30
C GLN A 264 -6.83 -16.52 20.35
N CYS A 265 -6.35 -16.02 19.20
CA CYS A 265 -5.75 -14.69 19.12
C CYS A 265 -6.68 -13.58 19.63
N PHE A 266 -7.99 -13.72 19.45
CA PHE A 266 -8.98 -12.70 19.89
C PHE A 266 -9.23 -12.69 21.41
N ALA A 267 -8.72 -13.66 22.16
CA ALA A 267 -8.82 -13.68 23.63
C ALA A 267 -7.89 -12.64 24.28
N TYR A 268 -6.90 -12.11 23.57
CA TYR A 268 -5.89 -11.23 24.13
C TYR A 268 -6.18 -9.74 23.85
N ARG A 269 -6.09 -8.91 24.89
CA ARG A 269 -6.25 -7.44 24.77
C ARG A 269 -5.23 -6.81 23.83
N GLN A 270 -4.03 -7.37 23.74
CA GLN A 270 -2.97 -6.94 22.83
C GLN A 270 -3.38 -7.08 21.36
N THR A 271 -4.11 -8.13 21.01
CA THR A 271 -4.68 -8.32 19.66
C THR A 271 -5.68 -7.20 19.35
N TRP A 272 -6.59 -6.90 20.27
CA TRP A 272 -7.56 -5.84 20.08
C TRP A 272 -6.91 -4.46 20.00
N ALA A 273 -5.84 -4.20 20.78
CA ALA A 273 -5.07 -2.97 20.67
C ALA A 273 -4.47 -2.83 19.24
N PHE A 274 -3.89 -3.90 18.71
CA PHE A 274 -3.36 -3.91 17.34
C PHE A 274 -4.47 -3.72 16.29
N ILE A 275 -5.60 -4.44 16.43
CA ILE A 275 -6.77 -4.29 15.55
C ILE A 275 -7.24 -2.84 15.54
N VAL A 276 -7.42 -2.21 16.70
CA VAL A 276 -7.86 -0.81 16.79
C VAL A 276 -6.85 0.12 16.13
N GLY A 277 -5.55 -0.09 16.37
CA GLY A 277 -4.50 0.67 15.73
C GLY A 277 -4.58 0.63 14.21
N LYS A 278 -4.86 -0.52 13.62
CA LYS A 278 -5.04 -0.72 12.18
C LYS A 278 -6.38 -0.18 11.69
N LEU A 279 -7.47 -0.54 12.37
CA LEU A 279 -8.83 -0.15 12.01
C LEU A 279 -9.01 1.37 11.97
N MET A 280 -8.41 2.11 12.89
CA MET A 280 -8.55 3.57 12.94
C MET A 280 -7.68 4.29 11.90
N THR A 281 -6.56 3.71 11.47
CA THR A 281 -5.53 4.48 10.75
C THR A 281 -5.30 4.06 9.30
N ASP A 282 -5.47 2.79 8.95
CA ASP A 282 -5.20 2.32 7.58
C ASP A 282 -6.14 2.98 6.56
N GLY A 283 -7.41 3.18 6.91
CA GLY A 283 -8.36 3.87 6.03
C GLY A 283 -7.93 5.29 5.68
N VAL A 284 -7.27 6.00 6.61
CA VAL A 284 -6.74 7.35 6.37
C VAL A 284 -5.64 7.33 5.31
N TRP A 285 -4.71 6.38 5.42
CA TRP A 285 -3.64 6.24 4.42
C TRP A 285 -4.18 5.91 3.03
N TRP A 286 -5.09 4.93 2.94
CA TRP A 286 -5.72 4.54 1.67
C TRP A 286 -6.57 5.67 1.09
N PHE A 287 -7.20 6.49 1.94
CA PHE A 287 -7.89 7.70 1.49
C PHE A 287 -6.92 8.68 0.83
N TYR A 288 -5.82 9.01 1.47
CA TYR A 288 -4.83 9.92 0.87
C TYR A 288 -4.25 9.35 -0.43
N LEU A 289 -3.95 8.05 -0.47
CA LEU A 289 -3.40 7.40 -1.65
C LEU A 289 -4.35 7.47 -2.85
N PHE A 290 -5.64 7.24 -2.63
CA PHE A 290 -6.61 7.17 -3.71
C PHE A 290 -7.24 8.51 -4.05
N TRP A 291 -7.45 9.39 -3.08
CA TRP A 291 -8.22 10.61 -3.26
C TRP A 291 -7.39 11.89 -3.37
N ALA A 292 -6.11 11.90 -2.99
CA ALA A 292 -5.29 13.11 -3.07
C ALA A 292 -5.18 13.67 -4.51
N PRO A 293 -4.98 12.86 -5.58
CA PRO A 293 -4.98 13.39 -6.94
C PRO A 293 -6.32 14.04 -7.31
N ALA A 294 -7.44 13.40 -6.99
CA ALA A 294 -8.78 13.95 -7.24
C ALA A 294 -9.04 15.22 -6.45
N TYR A 295 -8.57 15.29 -5.20
CA TYR A 295 -8.67 16.48 -4.36
C TYR A 295 -7.96 17.68 -4.99
N PHE A 296 -6.72 17.50 -5.47
CA PHE A 296 -6.02 18.58 -6.16
C PHE A 296 -6.66 18.95 -7.49
N SER A 297 -7.23 18.00 -8.22
CA SER A 297 -8.01 18.25 -9.42
C SER A 297 -9.25 19.12 -9.11
N GLU A 298 -9.97 18.85 -8.03
CA GLU A 298 -11.09 19.68 -7.55
C GLU A 298 -10.67 21.11 -7.15
N LEU A 299 -9.44 21.28 -6.69
CA LEU A 299 -8.85 22.60 -6.43
C LEU A 299 -8.41 23.34 -7.70
N GLY A 300 -8.59 22.75 -8.90
CA GLY A 300 -8.19 23.32 -10.18
C GLY A 300 -6.76 22.95 -10.61
N TYR A 301 -6.17 21.93 -9.99
CA TYR A 301 -4.83 21.43 -10.33
C TYR A 301 -4.90 19.95 -10.75
N PRO A 302 -5.38 19.68 -11.96
CA PRO A 302 -5.53 18.30 -12.45
C PRO A 302 -4.15 17.61 -12.53
N SER A 303 -4.17 16.29 -12.42
CA SER A 303 -2.95 15.46 -12.46
C SER A 303 -2.21 15.57 -13.82
N SER A 304 -2.91 15.93 -14.89
CA SER A 304 -2.32 16.25 -16.21
C SER A 304 -1.50 17.54 -16.21
N SER A 305 -1.77 18.48 -15.30
CA SER A 305 -1.01 19.74 -15.21
C SER A 305 0.32 19.57 -14.49
N GLY A 306 1.34 20.33 -14.91
CA GLY A 306 2.65 20.32 -14.22
C GLY A 306 2.56 20.69 -12.74
N MET A 307 1.62 21.58 -12.34
CA MET A 307 1.40 21.95 -10.95
C MET A 307 0.74 20.78 -10.17
N GLY A 308 -0.26 20.10 -10.74
CA GLY A 308 -0.89 18.93 -10.14
C GLY A 308 0.13 17.82 -9.90
N GLN A 309 0.97 17.53 -10.90
CA GLN A 309 2.07 16.57 -10.78
C GLN A 309 3.05 16.96 -9.67
N ALA A 310 3.46 18.23 -9.61
CA ALA A 310 4.37 18.73 -8.59
C ALA A 310 3.78 18.62 -7.17
N LEU A 311 2.50 18.95 -6.99
CA LEU A 311 1.81 18.82 -5.70
C LEU A 311 1.80 17.37 -5.20
N ILE A 312 1.43 16.41 -6.07
CA ILE A 312 1.38 15.00 -5.70
C ILE A 312 2.80 14.45 -5.45
N PHE A 313 3.77 14.83 -6.28
CA PHE A 313 5.18 14.45 -6.10
C PHE A 313 5.74 14.96 -4.76
N VAL A 314 5.54 16.25 -4.44
CA VAL A 314 6.03 16.84 -3.19
C VAL A 314 5.34 16.23 -1.98
N LEU A 315 4.04 15.93 -2.07
CA LEU A 315 3.31 15.22 -1.04
C LEU A 315 4.01 13.90 -0.68
N TYR A 316 4.27 13.03 -1.68
CA TYR A 316 4.95 11.75 -1.43
C TYR A 316 6.42 11.90 -1.05
N LEU A 317 7.08 12.97 -1.50
CA LEU A 317 8.44 13.29 -1.07
C LEU A 317 8.49 13.60 0.44
N ILE A 318 7.54 14.38 0.95
CA ILE A 318 7.40 14.67 2.38
C ILE A 318 7.14 13.38 3.15
N VAL A 319 6.20 12.55 2.67
CA VAL A 319 5.92 11.23 3.26
C VAL A 319 7.19 10.39 3.37
N THR A 320 7.94 10.29 2.28
CA THR A 320 9.15 9.44 2.21
C THR A 320 10.23 9.93 3.16
N ILE A 321 10.55 11.22 3.15
CA ILE A 321 11.64 11.78 3.98
C ILE A 321 11.29 11.70 5.47
N LEU A 322 10.10 12.15 5.85
CA LEU A 322 9.74 12.26 7.26
C LEU A 322 9.39 10.92 7.90
N SER A 323 8.97 9.91 7.12
CA SER A 323 8.69 8.58 7.66
C SER A 323 9.92 7.89 8.27
N ILE A 324 11.12 8.29 7.86
CA ILE A 324 12.39 7.77 8.41
C ILE A 324 12.48 7.99 9.93
N TYR A 325 11.94 9.11 10.42
CA TYR A 325 11.92 9.41 11.86
C TYR A 325 11.03 8.45 12.66
N GLY A 326 10.12 7.73 12.00
CA GLY A 326 9.28 6.70 12.61
C GLY A 326 10.08 5.58 13.27
N GLY A 327 11.19 5.17 12.67
CA GLY A 327 12.12 4.21 13.26
C GLY A 327 13.12 4.81 14.24
N TYR A 328 13.53 6.05 14.00
CA TYR A 328 14.56 6.72 14.81
C TYR A 328 14.06 7.16 16.19
N LEU A 329 12.86 7.71 16.26
CA LEU A 329 12.33 8.31 17.49
C LEU A 329 12.13 7.30 18.63
N PRO A 330 11.58 6.09 18.43
CA PRO A 330 11.49 5.07 19.48
C PRO A 330 12.87 4.63 20.00
N LYS A 331 13.85 4.49 19.10
CA LYS A 331 15.22 4.15 19.47
C LYS A 331 15.80 5.20 20.42
N LEU A 332 15.59 6.48 20.13
CA LEU A 332 16.06 7.59 20.95
C LEU A 332 15.43 7.54 22.36
N PHE A 333 14.15 7.20 22.48
CA PHE A 333 13.48 7.05 23.78
C PHE A 333 13.99 5.88 24.59
N VAL A 334 14.31 4.77 23.95
CA VAL A 334 14.90 3.59 24.62
C VAL A 334 16.34 3.90 25.07
N GLU A 335 17.19 4.40 24.17
CA GLU A 335 18.62 4.59 24.43
C GLU A 335 18.92 5.77 25.37
N LYS A 336 18.23 6.91 25.18
CA LYS A 336 18.51 8.13 25.97
C LYS A 336 17.63 8.28 27.23
N LEU A 337 16.40 7.74 27.21
CA LEU A 337 15.47 7.89 28.33
C LEU A 337 15.27 6.57 29.10
N GLY A 338 15.98 5.50 28.77
CA GLY A 338 15.92 4.21 29.46
C GLY A 338 14.53 3.54 29.45
N GLN A 339 13.69 3.88 28.48
CA GLN A 339 12.35 3.31 28.38
C GLN A 339 12.38 1.89 27.83
N ASN A 340 11.43 1.05 28.23
CA ASN A 340 11.24 -0.22 27.55
C ASN A 340 10.77 0.00 26.08
N PRO A 341 11.04 -0.94 25.15
CA PRO A 341 10.71 -0.78 23.74
C PRO A 341 9.25 -0.42 23.48
N TYR A 342 8.30 -1.06 24.14
CA TYR A 342 6.87 -0.77 24.02
C TYR A 342 6.53 0.68 24.42
N ALA A 343 7.05 1.15 25.57
CA ALA A 343 6.81 2.51 26.03
C ALA A 343 7.39 3.55 25.05
N GLY A 344 8.61 3.29 24.54
CA GLY A 344 9.24 4.14 23.53
C GLY A 344 8.42 4.23 22.25
N ARG A 345 7.91 3.10 21.74
CA ARG A 345 7.03 3.05 20.56
C ARG A 345 5.70 3.78 20.79
N MET A 346 5.04 3.53 21.92
CA MET A 346 3.77 4.20 22.24
C MET A 346 3.93 5.72 22.38
N ARG A 347 5.06 6.20 22.91
CA ARG A 347 5.37 7.63 22.98
C ARG A 347 5.65 8.21 21.58
N ALA A 348 6.39 7.52 20.74
CA ALA A 348 6.62 7.92 19.35
C ALA A 348 5.31 7.96 18.56
N MET A 349 4.46 6.94 18.70
CA MET A 349 3.15 6.88 18.05
C MET A 349 2.26 8.06 18.49
N LEU A 350 2.30 8.46 19.76
CA LEU A 350 1.55 9.64 20.22
C LEU A 350 2.03 10.92 19.50
N ILE A 351 3.34 11.11 19.36
CA ILE A 351 3.89 12.28 18.66
C ILE A 351 3.44 12.26 17.19
N PHE A 352 3.54 11.13 16.52
CA PHE A 352 3.12 11.00 15.12
C PHE A 352 1.61 11.10 14.94
N ALA A 353 0.80 10.79 15.96
CA ALA A 353 -0.64 10.96 15.94
C ALA A 353 -1.08 12.43 15.87
N PHE A 354 -0.22 13.37 16.25
CA PHE A 354 -0.48 14.81 16.08
C PHE A 354 -0.26 15.31 14.66
N PHE A 355 0.48 14.59 13.81
CA PHE A 355 0.71 15.02 12.43
C PHE A 355 -0.59 15.02 11.60
N PRO A 356 -1.41 13.96 11.61
CA PRO A 356 -2.70 13.98 10.95
C PRO A 356 -3.70 14.99 11.52
N LEU A 357 -3.53 15.45 12.75
CA LEU A 357 -4.42 16.44 13.36
C LEU A 357 -4.51 17.72 12.53
N PHE A 358 -3.43 18.10 11.85
CA PHE A 358 -3.42 19.26 10.97
C PHE A 358 -4.32 19.09 9.73
N ALA A 359 -4.77 17.87 9.39
CA ALA A 359 -5.60 17.63 8.21
C ALA A 359 -6.90 18.45 8.21
N MET A 360 -7.44 18.78 9.40
CA MET A 360 -8.63 19.64 9.53
C MET A 360 -8.42 21.04 8.93
N PHE A 361 -7.20 21.49 8.75
CA PHE A 361 -6.88 22.79 8.16
C PHE A 361 -6.61 22.69 6.63
N ALA A 362 -6.54 21.49 6.05
CA ALA A 362 -6.22 21.32 4.65
C ALA A 362 -7.26 22.01 3.74
N GLN A 363 -8.54 21.72 3.94
CA GLN A 363 -9.61 22.32 3.14
C GLN A 363 -9.80 23.81 3.42
N PRO A 364 -9.90 24.30 4.69
CA PRO A 364 -10.09 25.71 4.97
C PRO A 364 -8.97 26.61 4.44
N LEU A 365 -7.73 26.12 4.37
CA LEU A 365 -6.58 26.92 3.91
C LEU A 365 -6.24 26.72 2.44
N ALA A 366 -6.94 25.83 1.74
CA ALA A 366 -6.68 25.54 0.32
C ALA A 366 -6.86 26.77 -0.59
N HIS A 367 -7.74 27.71 -0.23
CA HIS A 367 -7.97 28.94 -0.97
C HIS A 367 -6.77 29.91 -0.95
N ILE A 368 -5.88 29.78 0.03
CA ILE A 368 -4.67 30.62 0.14
C ILE A 368 -3.59 30.12 -0.81
N SER A 369 -3.34 28.80 -0.79
CA SER A 369 -2.35 28.16 -1.66
C SER A 369 -2.54 26.65 -1.69
N PRO A 370 -2.45 25.98 -2.85
CA PRO A 370 -2.53 24.52 -2.96
C PRO A 370 -1.37 23.79 -2.26
N TRP A 371 -0.27 24.49 -2.00
CA TRP A 371 0.87 23.96 -1.27
C TRP A 371 0.56 23.69 0.22
N ILE A 372 -0.39 24.44 0.80
CA ILE A 372 -0.77 24.23 2.21
C ILE A 372 -1.41 22.86 2.41
N PRO A 373 -2.49 22.48 1.72
CA PRO A 373 -3.01 21.12 1.82
C PRO A 373 -2.01 20.05 1.37
N CYS A 374 -1.15 20.33 0.38
CA CYS A 374 -0.09 19.41 -0.04
C CYS A 374 0.86 19.08 1.13
N ILE A 375 1.37 20.09 1.83
CA ILE A 375 2.26 19.91 2.97
C ILE A 375 1.52 19.22 4.13
N ILE A 376 0.30 19.63 4.43
CA ILE A 376 -0.52 19.07 5.51
C ILE A 376 -0.79 17.57 5.27
N ILE A 377 -1.24 17.19 4.08
CA ILE A 377 -1.51 15.79 3.72
C ILE A 377 -0.20 14.99 3.69
N GLY A 378 0.89 15.58 3.19
CA GLY A 378 2.22 14.98 3.23
C GLY A 378 2.69 14.68 4.66
N LEU A 379 2.53 15.63 5.59
CA LEU A 379 2.82 15.45 7.01
C LEU A 379 1.95 14.37 7.64
N ALA A 380 0.65 14.37 7.34
CA ALA A 380 -0.28 13.35 7.83
C ALA A 380 0.09 11.95 7.32
N GLY A 381 0.46 11.83 6.05
CA GLY A 381 0.95 10.58 5.45
C GLY A 381 2.26 10.10 6.05
N ALA A 382 3.20 11.01 6.32
CA ALA A 382 4.43 10.68 7.03
C ALA A 382 4.17 10.19 8.46
N GLY A 383 3.24 10.84 9.17
CA GLY A 383 2.76 10.41 10.48
C GLY A 383 2.17 8.99 10.43
N HIS A 384 1.39 8.66 9.38
CA HIS A 384 0.87 7.31 9.17
C HIS A 384 1.99 6.27 8.99
N GLN A 385 2.95 6.53 8.13
CA GLN A 385 4.04 5.56 7.87
C GLN A 385 4.86 5.32 9.14
N ALA A 386 5.17 6.38 9.88
CA ALA A 386 5.85 6.28 11.16
C ALA A 386 5.01 5.53 12.22
N TRP A 387 3.70 5.80 12.28
CA TRP A 387 2.75 5.08 13.12
C TRP A 387 2.72 3.59 12.77
N SER A 388 2.52 3.26 11.50
CA SER A 388 2.41 1.89 11.00
C SER A 388 3.65 1.06 11.33
N ALA A 389 4.85 1.61 11.11
CA ALA A 389 6.11 0.94 11.44
C ALA A 389 6.21 0.58 12.92
N ASN A 390 5.81 1.50 13.80
CA ASN A 390 5.80 1.26 15.25
C ASN A 390 4.71 0.28 15.67
N LEU A 391 3.53 0.37 15.08
CA LEU A 391 2.40 -0.51 15.36
C LEU A 391 2.74 -1.98 15.04
N TYR A 392 3.32 -2.25 13.86
CA TYR A 392 3.80 -3.60 13.52
C TYR A 392 4.90 -4.10 14.46
N SER A 393 5.79 -3.21 14.88
CA SER A 393 6.85 -3.57 15.79
C SER A 393 6.35 -3.96 17.19
N THR A 394 5.20 -3.40 17.65
CA THR A 394 4.59 -3.80 18.93
C THR A 394 4.16 -5.26 18.96
N ILE A 395 3.85 -5.85 17.78
CA ILE A 395 3.52 -7.29 17.70
C ILE A 395 4.76 -8.11 18.08
N GLY A 396 5.91 -7.78 17.52
CA GLY A 396 7.17 -8.47 17.84
C GLY A 396 7.58 -8.36 19.31
N ASP A 397 7.19 -7.25 19.97
CA ASP A 397 7.47 -7.03 21.38
C ASP A 397 6.53 -7.84 22.31
N MET A 398 5.29 -8.10 21.90
CA MET A 398 4.26 -8.61 22.80
C MET A 398 3.78 -10.04 22.49
N PHE A 399 4.00 -10.54 21.30
CA PHE A 399 3.52 -11.86 20.88
C PHE A 399 4.64 -12.85 20.70
N PRO A 400 4.39 -14.15 20.96
CA PRO A 400 5.35 -15.21 20.61
C PRO A 400 5.55 -15.26 19.10
N LYS A 401 6.73 -15.67 18.66
CA LYS A 401 7.12 -15.72 17.22
C LYS A 401 6.10 -16.48 16.36
N SER A 402 5.54 -17.56 16.91
CA SER A 402 4.54 -18.43 16.25
C SER A 402 3.23 -17.69 15.92
N ALA A 403 2.86 -16.64 16.66
CA ALA A 403 1.61 -15.88 16.48
C ALA A 403 1.74 -14.63 15.60
N ILE A 404 2.97 -14.13 15.37
CA ILE A 404 3.21 -12.84 14.71
C ILE A 404 2.53 -12.77 13.33
N ALA A 405 2.67 -13.80 12.50
CA ALA A 405 2.07 -13.83 11.17
C ALA A 405 0.53 -13.80 11.22
N THR A 406 -0.07 -14.56 12.14
CA THR A 406 -1.53 -14.61 12.32
C THR A 406 -2.07 -13.26 12.78
N ILE A 407 -1.44 -12.64 13.79
CA ILE A 407 -1.84 -11.33 14.30
C ILE A 407 -1.68 -10.24 13.22
N THR A 408 -0.58 -10.27 12.46
CA THR A 408 -0.36 -9.38 11.32
C THR A 408 -1.48 -9.50 10.30
N GLY A 409 -1.86 -10.73 9.94
CA GLY A 409 -2.95 -11.01 9.02
C GLY A 409 -4.30 -10.48 9.53
N ILE A 410 -4.63 -10.72 10.81
CA ILE A 410 -5.83 -10.20 11.44
C ILE A 410 -5.86 -8.66 11.34
N GLY A 411 -4.79 -7.97 11.71
CA GLY A 411 -4.74 -6.51 11.63
C GLY A 411 -4.88 -5.99 10.21
N THR A 412 -4.23 -6.63 9.23
CA THR A 412 -4.36 -6.26 7.81
C THR A 412 -5.80 -6.40 7.32
N MET A 413 -6.51 -7.44 7.73
CA MET A 413 -7.93 -7.62 7.41
C MET A 413 -8.79 -6.47 7.98
N PHE A 414 -8.62 -6.11 9.24
CA PHE A 414 -9.37 -5.00 9.87
C PHE A 414 -8.99 -3.64 9.28
N GLY A 415 -7.71 -3.42 8.92
CA GLY A 415 -7.26 -2.24 8.18
C GLY A 415 -7.94 -2.13 6.81
N GLY A 416 -8.10 -3.24 6.09
CA GLY A 416 -8.83 -3.31 4.82
C GLY A 416 -10.32 -3.02 4.98
N LEU A 417 -10.96 -3.47 6.05
CA LEU A 417 -12.35 -3.14 6.36
C LEU A 417 -12.52 -1.63 6.60
N CYS A 418 -11.62 -1.00 7.33
CA CYS A 418 -11.62 0.45 7.50
C CYS A 418 -11.41 1.16 6.16
N SER A 419 -10.45 0.71 5.36
CA SER A 419 -10.20 1.27 4.04
C SER A 419 -11.42 1.16 3.13
N PHE A 420 -12.12 0.02 3.15
CA PHE A 420 -13.40 -0.15 2.47
C PHE A 420 -14.42 0.91 2.91
N ALA A 421 -14.63 1.04 4.23
CA ALA A 421 -15.63 1.96 4.78
C ALA A 421 -15.33 3.42 4.42
N ILE A 422 -14.06 3.84 4.55
CA ILE A 422 -13.65 5.22 4.27
C ILE A 422 -13.74 5.52 2.77
N ASN A 423 -13.25 4.65 1.88
CA ASN A 423 -13.28 4.91 0.45
C ASN A 423 -14.72 4.91 -0.09
N LYS A 424 -15.54 3.93 0.32
CA LYS A 424 -16.96 3.91 -0.06
C LYS A 424 -17.72 5.09 0.53
N GLY A 425 -17.53 5.36 1.82
CA GLY A 425 -18.18 6.47 2.52
C GLY A 425 -17.78 7.83 1.94
N SER A 426 -16.52 8.03 1.58
CA SER A 426 -16.05 9.26 0.92
C SER A 426 -16.71 9.45 -0.44
N GLY A 427 -16.74 8.41 -1.29
CA GLY A 427 -17.39 8.47 -2.59
C GLY A 427 -18.87 8.83 -2.49
N MET A 428 -19.61 8.19 -1.58
CA MET A 428 -21.02 8.49 -1.32
C MET A 428 -21.20 9.93 -0.81
N LEU A 429 -20.37 10.34 0.15
CA LEU A 429 -20.42 11.68 0.75
C LEU A 429 -20.16 12.78 -0.28
N PHE A 430 -19.14 12.60 -1.12
CA PHE A 430 -18.77 13.59 -2.14
C PHE A 430 -19.85 13.72 -3.20
N THR A 431 -20.39 12.59 -3.70
CA THR A 431 -21.51 12.60 -4.65
C THR A 431 -22.75 13.25 -4.05
N TYR A 432 -23.07 12.95 -2.80
CA TYR A 432 -24.22 13.54 -2.10
C TYR A 432 -24.05 15.04 -1.87
N ALA A 433 -22.88 15.46 -1.38
CA ALA A 433 -22.56 16.86 -1.12
C ALA A 433 -22.54 17.69 -2.42
N ASP A 434 -21.99 17.13 -3.50
CA ASP A 434 -21.98 17.75 -4.84
C ASP A 434 -23.41 17.94 -5.38
N GLY A 435 -24.26 16.92 -5.22
CA GLY A 435 -25.68 16.98 -5.65
C GLY A 435 -26.52 18.00 -4.88
N LEU A 436 -26.19 18.32 -3.63
CA LEU A 436 -26.87 19.33 -2.83
C LEU A 436 -26.28 20.73 -3.01
N GLY A 437 -25.05 20.86 -3.51
CA GLY A 437 -24.37 22.14 -3.68
C GLY A 437 -24.37 22.97 -2.40
N ASP A 438 -24.74 24.24 -2.47
CA ASP A 438 -24.72 25.17 -1.33
C ASP A 438 -25.67 24.78 -0.18
N ALA A 439 -26.64 23.89 -0.42
CA ALA A 439 -27.52 23.38 0.63
C ALA A 439 -26.80 22.44 1.61
N PHE A 440 -25.67 21.86 1.20
CA PHE A 440 -24.83 21.05 2.07
C PHE A 440 -23.67 21.90 2.60
N SER A 441 -23.61 22.12 3.91
CA SER A 441 -22.55 22.93 4.52
C SER A 441 -21.99 22.31 5.79
N PHE A 442 -20.68 22.46 6.01
CA PHE A 442 -19.96 22.00 7.19
C PHE A 442 -18.74 22.89 7.44
N PHE A 443 -18.64 23.45 8.66
CA PHE A 443 -17.55 24.38 9.07
C PHE A 443 -17.25 25.49 8.05
N GLY A 444 -18.29 26.13 7.51
CA GLY A 444 -18.14 27.23 6.55
C GLY A 444 -17.75 26.84 5.14
N GLN A 445 -17.65 25.54 4.85
CA GLN A 445 -17.49 24.99 3.50
C GLN A 445 -18.86 24.55 2.99
N THR A 446 -19.11 24.66 1.67
CA THR A 446 -20.37 24.22 1.04
C THR A 446 -20.09 23.20 -0.05
N GLY A 447 -21.09 22.36 -0.38
CA GLY A 447 -21.01 21.35 -1.42
C GLY A 447 -19.91 20.33 -1.18
N LYS A 448 -19.24 19.93 -2.24
CA LYS A 448 -18.17 18.91 -2.19
C LYS A 448 -16.99 19.30 -1.27
N PRO A 449 -16.51 20.54 -1.23
CA PRO A 449 -15.56 21.01 -0.21
C PRO A 449 -15.97 20.71 1.24
N ALA A 450 -17.26 20.80 1.58
CA ALA A 450 -17.76 20.40 2.90
C ALA A 450 -17.62 18.88 3.12
N GLY A 451 -17.83 18.08 2.08
CA GLY A 451 -17.56 16.63 2.12
C GLY A 451 -16.10 16.32 2.43
N TYR A 452 -15.16 16.95 1.74
CA TYR A 452 -13.73 16.80 2.04
C TYR A 452 -13.39 17.25 3.46
N MET A 453 -13.97 18.34 3.93
CA MET A 453 -13.76 18.83 5.30
C MET A 453 -14.17 17.78 6.36
N ILE A 454 -15.30 17.09 6.16
CA ILE A 454 -15.76 16.01 7.06
C ILE A 454 -14.73 14.87 7.10
N VAL A 455 -14.25 14.41 5.92
CA VAL A 455 -13.28 13.33 5.87
C VAL A 455 -11.94 13.75 6.46
N PHE A 456 -11.49 14.97 6.22
CA PHE A 456 -10.25 15.48 6.84
C PHE A 456 -10.38 15.63 8.37
N CYS A 457 -11.55 15.99 8.90
CA CYS A 457 -11.79 15.97 10.33
C CYS A 457 -11.69 14.55 10.91
N TYR A 458 -12.24 13.55 10.23
CA TYR A 458 -12.04 12.14 10.63
C TYR A 458 -10.56 11.78 10.61
N CYS A 459 -9.85 12.07 9.51
CA CYS A 459 -8.41 11.79 9.38
C CYS A 459 -7.59 12.43 10.50
N ALA A 460 -7.98 13.65 10.90
CA ALA A 460 -7.31 14.40 11.96
C ALA A 460 -7.38 13.72 13.33
N VAL A 461 -8.54 13.17 13.70
CA VAL A 461 -8.78 12.65 15.06
C VAL A 461 -8.53 11.14 15.18
N ALA A 462 -8.57 10.40 14.09
CA ALA A 462 -8.52 8.94 14.07
C ALA A 462 -7.30 8.36 14.80
N TYR A 463 -6.13 8.94 14.62
CA TYR A 463 -4.89 8.47 15.25
C TYR A 463 -4.88 8.69 16.75
N LEU A 464 -5.34 9.86 17.22
CA LEU A 464 -5.41 10.17 18.65
C LEU A 464 -6.44 9.27 19.36
N ILE A 465 -7.61 9.07 18.75
CA ILE A 465 -8.62 8.15 19.27
C ILE A 465 -8.05 6.72 19.30
N GLY A 466 -7.43 6.27 18.20
CA GLY A 466 -6.78 4.97 18.14
C GLY A 466 -5.73 4.80 19.23
N TRP A 467 -4.87 5.80 19.44
CA TRP A 467 -3.84 5.77 20.48
C TRP A 467 -4.45 5.67 21.89
N VAL A 468 -5.48 6.45 22.20
CA VAL A 468 -6.15 6.42 23.51
C VAL A 468 -6.74 5.03 23.78
N ILE A 469 -7.45 4.45 22.81
CA ILE A 469 -8.05 3.11 22.97
C ILE A 469 -6.95 2.04 23.10
N MET A 470 -5.90 2.08 22.26
CA MET A 470 -4.76 1.16 22.38
C MET A 470 -4.11 1.24 23.78
N LYS A 471 -3.91 2.46 24.28
CA LYS A 471 -3.33 2.69 25.60
C LYS A 471 -4.23 2.24 26.73
N ALA A 472 -5.54 2.34 26.57
CA ALA A 472 -6.52 1.83 27.53
C ALA A 472 -6.55 0.28 27.55
N LEU A 473 -6.41 -0.37 26.38
CA LEU A 473 -6.39 -1.83 26.27
C LEU A 473 -5.09 -2.42 26.82
N VAL A 474 -3.95 -1.77 26.54
CA VAL A 474 -2.60 -2.19 26.97
C VAL A 474 -1.87 -1.02 27.64
N PRO A 475 -2.19 -0.72 28.92
CA PRO A 475 -1.60 0.43 29.63
C PRO A 475 -0.10 0.31 29.86
N LYS A 476 0.40 -0.93 30.04
CA LYS A 476 1.78 -1.25 30.33
C LYS A 476 2.25 -2.40 29.44
N TYR A 477 3.56 -2.50 29.23
CA TYR A 477 4.16 -3.63 28.55
C TYR A 477 3.77 -4.93 29.25
N LYS A 478 3.14 -5.81 28.51
CA LYS A 478 2.71 -7.13 28.99
C LYS A 478 2.81 -8.13 27.84
N PRO A 479 3.95 -8.82 27.70
CA PRO A 479 4.12 -9.87 26.69
C PRO A 479 3.17 -11.04 26.99
N ILE A 480 2.72 -11.71 25.95
CA ILE A 480 1.92 -12.93 26.04
C ILE A 480 2.87 -14.09 26.21
N VAL A 481 2.74 -14.79 27.32
CA VAL A 481 3.40 -16.07 27.58
C VAL A 481 2.34 -17.15 27.38
N LEU A 482 2.62 -18.11 26.51
CA LEU A 482 1.75 -19.28 26.30
C LEU A 482 2.20 -20.35 27.28
N GLU A 483 1.29 -20.80 28.13
CA GLU A 483 1.48 -21.91 29.05
C GLU A 483 1.28 -23.26 28.35
#